data_e1bdaf619b2028183ff766883f834e0b
#
_entry.id   e1bdaf619b2028183ff766883f834e0b
#
_cell.length_a   1.000
_cell.length_b   1.000
_cell.length_c   1.000
_cell.angle_alpha   90.00
_cell.angle_beta   90.00
_cell.angle_gamma   90.00
#
_symmetry.space_group_name_H-M   'P 1'
#
loop_
_entity.id
_entity.type
_entity.pdbx_description
1 polymer ?
#
loop_
_entity_poly.entity_id
_entity_poly.type
_entity_poly.pdbx_seq_one_letter_code
_entity_poly.pdbx_strand_id
1 'polypeptide(L)'
;MLAQLTISNFAIVRELEIDFHSGMTAITGETGAGKSIAIDALGLCLGGRAEADMVRAGASRADLCARFSLKDTPAALRWLEANQLEDGRECLLRRVISSDGRSRGFINGTAVPLSQLRELGQLLIQIHGQHAHQLLIKPDHQKNLLDGYAGEVELTQRMTEHYRQWHQSCRALAQHQQQSHDRAARAELLQYQLKELNEFHPQAGEFEQIDEEYKRLANSGQLLSTSQQALNLLADGEDTNLQSQLYAAKQLVSELVSMDNKLSGILDMLEEATIQIGEASEELRHYSDRLDLDPNRLFELEQRLSRQINLARKHHVSPEELPAFHQSLLDEQQQLDDQADSLETLTLAVNKHHQLALETARQLHQRRIVSAQELATLITDSMHTLSMPHGQFTIDVSFDEHHLTADGADRIEFRVTTNPGQPLQSIAKVASGGELSRIALAIQVITARKMETPALIFDEVDVGISGPTAAVVGKLLRQLGESTQVMCVTHLPQVAGCGHHHFVVSKETDGEMTETHMQPLDKRARLQELARLLGGSEVTRNTLANAKELLAA
;
A
#
# COMPACT_ATOMS: atom_id res chain seq x y z
N MET A 1 31.01 -0.04 16.24
CA MET A 1 31.59 -1.24 16.88
C MET A 1 30.69 -1.66 18.05
N LEU A 2 30.32 -2.93 18.19
CA LEU A 2 29.65 -3.46 19.38
C LEU A 2 30.61 -3.43 20.56
N ALA A 3 30.28 -2.70 21.60
CA ALA A 3 31.11 -2.56 22.80
C ALA A 3 30.70 -3.55 23.90
N GLN A 4 29.38 -3.72 24.11
CA GLN A 4 28.89 -4.57 25.19
C GLN A 4 27.52 -5.16 24.83
N LEU A 5 27.26 -6.37 25.31
CA LEU A 5 25.96 -7.05 25.24
C LEU A 5 25.57 -7.53 26.64
N THR A 6 24.42 -7.10 27.11
CA THR A 6 23.83 -7.54 28.39
C THR A 6 22.55 -8.32 28.11
N ILE A 7 22.43 -9.49 28.69
CA ILE A 7 21.31 -10.41 28.52
C ILE A 7 20.79 -10.77 29.90
N SER A 8 19.49 -10.58 30.15
CA SER A 8 18.84 -10.96 31.40
C SER A 8 17.58 -11.76 31.12
N ASN A 9 17.47 -12.93 31.74
CA ASN A 9 16.32 -13.85 31.69
C ASN A 9 15.90 -14.26 30.26
N PHE A 10 16.87 -14.59 29.42
CA PHE A 10 16.65 -14.98 28.03
C PHE A 10 17.03 -16.45 27.82
N ALA A 11 16.13 -17.25 27.29
CA ALA A 11 16.29 -18.69 27.08
C ALA A 11 16.81 -19.39 28.35
N ILE A 12 18.01 -19.95 28.31
CA ILE A 12 18.68 -20.61 29.44
C ILE A 12 19.67 -19.69 30.17
N VAL A 13 19.78 -18.41 29.76
CA VAL A 13 20.64 -17.42 30.42
C VAL A 13 19.85 -16.67 31.48
N ARG A 14 20.36 -16.62 32.70
CA ARG A 14 19.84 -15.79 33.78
C ARG A 14 20.36 -14.37 33.68
N GLU A 15 21.67 -14.23 33.65
CA GLU A 15 22.37 -12.95 33.52
C GLU A 15 23.70 -13.16 32.83
N LEU A 16 23.98 -12.37 31.81
CA LEU A 16 25.24 -12.45 31.07
C LEU A 16 25.63 -11.05 30.60
N GLU A 17 26.85 -10.66 30.87
CA GLU A 17 27.45 -9.41 30.41
C GLU A 17 28.75 -9.72 29.67
N ILE A 18 28.86 -9.22 28.44
CA ILE A 18 29.98 -9.51 27.55
C ILE A 18 30.52 -8.19 27.01
N ASP A 19 31.80 -7.94 27.27
CA ASP A 19 32.54 -6.84 26.65
C ASP A 19 33.26 -7.32 25.41
N PHE A 20 33.04 -6.64 24.29
CA PHE A 20 33.66 -6.94 23.01
C PHE A 20 34.74 -5.91 22.67
N HIS A 21 35.76 -6.38 21.95
CA HIS A 21 36.88 -5.56 21.52
C HIS A 21 36.98 -5.56 19.98
N SER A 22 37.81 -4.65 19.43
CA SER A 22 38.15 -4.64 18.01
C SER A 22 38.89 -5.90 17.62
N GLY A 23 38.87 -6.24 16.34
CA GLY A 23 39.50 -7.44 15.83
C GLY A 23 38.54 -8.62 15.67
N MET A 24 39.11 -9.81 15.47
CA MET A 24 38.36 -11.06 15.36
C MET A 24 38.21 -11.71 16.74
N THR A 25 36.96 -11.92 17.15
CA THR A 25 36.60 -12.68 18.36
C THR A 25 36.08 -14.05 17.96
N ALA A 26 36.73 -15.11 18.41
CA ALA A 26 36.24 -16.47 18.27
C ALA A 26 35.37 -16.87 19.46
N ILE A 27 34.26 -17.54 19.21
CA ILE A 27 33.36 -18.07 20.21
C ILE A 27 33.28 -19.58 20.04
N THR A 28 33.75 -20.33 21.04
CA THR A 28 33.71 -21.80 21.04
C THR A 28 32.84 -22.33 22.20
N GLY A 29 32.62 -23.61 22.22
CA GLY A 29 31.85 -24.29 23.26
C GLY A 29 31.20 -25.57 22.74
N GLU A 30 30.59 -26.35 23.62
CA GLU A 30 29.94 -27.60 23.25
C GLU A 30 28.71 -27.38 22.36
N THR A 31 28.36 -28.39 21.54
CA THR A 31 27.16 -28.36 20.72
C THR A 31 25.93 -28.28 21.63
N GLY A 32 25.03 -27.30 21.36
CA GLY A 32 23.89 -27.05 22.23
C GLY A 32 24.19 -26.28 23.52
N ALA A 33 25.44 -25.81 23.74
CA ALA A 33 25.78 -24.98 24.91
C ALA A 33 25.22 -23.56 24.86
N GLY A 34 24.49 -23.20 23.80
CA GLY A 34 23.91 -21.87 23.67
C GLY A 34 24.87 -20.85 23.02
N LYS A 35 25.81 -21.29 22.18
CA LYS A 35 26.71 -20.40 21.42
C LYS A 35 25.94 -19.34 20.63
N SER A 36 24.81 -19.71 20.01
CA SER A 36 23.96 -18.80 19.24
C SER A 36 23.11 -17.88 20.11
N ILE A 37 22.99 -18.14 21.45
CA ILE A 37 22.13 -17.31 22.33
C ILE A 37 22.56 -15.84 22.32
N ALA A 38 23.87 -15.55 22.31
CA ALA A 38 24.36 -14.17 22.23
C ALA A 38 24.02 -13.53 20.88
N ILE A 39 24.07 -14.31 19.79
CA ILE A 39 23.70 -13.85 18.44
C ILE A 39 22.19 -13.64 18.34
N ASP A 40 21.40 -14.56 18.89
CA ASP A 40 19.93 -14.46 18.93
C ASP A 40 19.49 -13.23 19.73
N ALA A 41 20.09 -13.01 20.91
CA ALA A 41 19.81 -11.85 21.76
C ALA A 41 20.14 -10.55 21.02
N LEU A 42 21.30 -10.51 20.34
CA LEU A 42 21.69 -9.36 19.55
C LEU A 42 20.76 -9.15 18.35
N GLY A 43 20.36 -10.21 17.65
CA GLY A 43 19.37 -10.14 16.56
C GLY A 43 18.03 -9.54 17.00
N LEU A 44 17.61 -9.83 18.25
CA LEU A 44 16.42 -9.24 18.85
C LEU A 44 16.60 -7.75 19.16
N CYS A 45 17.78 -7.32 19.65
CA CYS A 45 18.11 -5.91 19.82
C CYS A 45 18.08 -5.14 18.49
N LEU A 46 18.42 -5.82 17.38
CA LEU A 46 18.38 -5.28 16.02
C LEU A 46 16.98 -5.32 15.38
N GLY A 47 15.91 -5.59 16.15
CA GLY A 47 14.53 -5.57 15.67
C GLY A 47 14.04 -6.90 15.10
N GLY A 48 14.71 -8.02 15.42
CA GLY A 48 14.25 -9.37 15.10
C GLY A 48 12.88 -9.71 15.72
N ARG A 49 12.23 -10.74 15.21
CA ARG A 49 10.96 -11.23 15.74
C ARG A 49 11.19 -11.92 17.09
N ALA A 50 10.43 -11.51 18.10
CA ALA A 50 10.47 -12.11 19.43
C ALA A 50 9.26 -13.02 19.64
N GLU A 51 9.47 -14.13 20.37
CA GLU A 51 8.43 -15.08 20.77
C GLU A 51 8.43 -15.22 22.31
N ALA A 52 7.29 -15.59 22.90
CA ALA A 52 7.13 -15.64 24.36
C ALA A 52 8.00 -16.72 25.02
N ASP A 53 8.27 -17.81 24.32
CA ASP A 53 9.11 -18.95 24.75
C ASP A 53 10.59 -18.61 24.86
N MET A 54 11.02 -17.45 24.29
CA MET A 54 12.37 -16.92 24.45
C MET A 54 12.63 -16.35 25.85
N VAL A 55 11.60 -16.09 26.64
CA VAL A 55 11.74 -15.67 28.03
C VAL A 55 12.06 -16.87 28.90
N ARG A 56 13.09 -16.74 29.77
CA ARG A 56 13.51 -17.82 30.68
C ARG A 56 12.31 -18.33 31.50
N ALA A 57 12.19 -19.64 31.63
CA ALA A 57 11.14 -20.26 32.45
C ALA A 57 11.15 -19.69 33.87
N GLY A 58 9.96 -19.28 34.35
CA GLY A 58 9.79 -18.66 35.68
C GLY A 58 10.08 -17.15 35.75
N ALA A 59 10.58 -16.55 34.67
CA ALA A 59 10.76 -15.07 34.62
C ALA A 59 9.56 -14.39 33.97
N SER A 60 9.26 -13.17 34.42
CA SER A 60 8.16 -12.37 33.86
C SER A 60 8.55 -11.65 32.55
N ARG A 61 9.83 -11.43 32.33
CA ARG A 61 10.37 -10.74 31.15
C ARG A 61 11.85 -11.08 30.91
N ALA A 62 12.26 -11.00 29.66
CA ALA A 62 13.66 -10.91 29.24
C ALA A 62 14.02 -9.47 28.92
N ASP A 63 15.25 -9.09 29.24
CA ASP A 63 15.81 -7.75 28.98
C ASP A 63 17.17 -7.90 28.28
N LEU A 64 17.25 -7.37 27.05
CA LEU A 64 18.42 -7.48 26.19
C LEU A 64 18.90 -6.08 25.86
N CYS A 65 20.22 -5.84 25.98
CA CYS A 65 20.78 -4.53 25.76
C CYS A 65 22.13 -4.66 25.02
N ALA A 66 22.25 -3.97 23.89
CA ALA A 66 23.46 -3.90 23.07
C ALA A 66 23.97 -2.46 23.00
N ARG A 67 25.19 -2.22 23.42
CA ARG A 67 25.86 -0.91 23.39
C ARG A 67 26.88 -0.87 22.26
N PHE A 68 26.75 0.14 21.40
CA PHE A 68 27.62 0.37 20.25
C PHE A 68 28.40 1.67 20.42
N SER A 69 29.68 1.64 20.06
CA SER A 69 30.49 2.84 19.83
C SER A 69 30.34 3.30 18.40
N LEU A 70 30.00 4.58 18.20
CA LEU A 70 29.70 5.18 16.87
C LEU A 70 30.91 5.90 16.25
N LYS A 71 32.13 5.72 16.78
CA LYS A 71 33.35 6.43 16.31
C LYS A 71 33.58 6.27 14.81
N ASP A 72 33.30 5.07 14.28
CA ASP A 72 33.60 4.70 12.90
C ASP A 72 32.32 4.43 12.07
N THR A 73 31.19 5.04 12.45
CA THR A 73 29.87 4.85 11.83
C THR A 73 29.15 6.15 11.55
N PRO A 74 29.64 6.97 10.61
CA PRO A 74 29.00 8.26 10.29
C PRO A 74 27.57 8.11 9.75
N ALA A 75 27.25 7.00 9.10
CA ALA A 75 25.90 6.72 8.61
C ALA A 75 24.90 6.53 9.75
N ALA A 76 25.28 5.78 10.80
CA ALA A 76 24.43 5.59 11.98
C ALA A 76 24.25 6.90 12.78
N LEU A 77 25.31 7.71 12.90
CA LEU A 77 25.21 9.03 13.53
C LEU A 77 24.21 9.93 12.82
N ARG A 78 24.33 10.07 11.49
CA ARG A 78 23.39 10.87 10.68
C ARG A 78 21.95 10.36 10.79
N TRP A 79 21.76 9.04 10.86
CA TRP A 79 20.43 8.47 11.04
C TRP A 79 19.84 8.81 12.40
N LEU A 80 20.66 8.73 13.49
CA LEU A 80 20.23 9.10 14.84
C LEU A 80 19.86 10.59 14.94
N GLU A 81 20.69 11.48 14.39
CA GLU A 81 20.43 12.92 14.31
C GLU A 81 19.12 13.22 13.55
N ALA A 82 18.90 12.61 12.40
CA ALA A 82 17.70 12.79 11.57
C ALA A 82 16.42 12.33 12.31
N ASN A 83 16.52 11.37 13.21
CA ASN A 83 15.40 10.86 14.01
C ASN A 83 15.32 11.46 15.44
N GLN A 84 16.22 12.40 15.80
CA GLN A 84 16.29 13.03 17.14
C GLN A 84 16.49 12.00 18.27
N LEU A 85 17.33 10.98 18.01
CA LEU A 85 17.61 9.89 18.93
C LEU A 85 19.12 9.83 19.32
N GLU A 86 19.89 10.85 19.00
CA GLU A 86 21.32 10.93 19.29
C GLU A 86 21.60 10.99 20.79
N ASP A 87 22.68 10.32 21.21
CA ASP A 87 23.24 10.37 22.57
C ASP A 87 24.78 10.34 22.51
N GLY A 88 25.36 11.41 22.05
CA GLY A 88 26.79 11.56 21.88
C GLY A 88 27.38 10.58 20.85
N ARG A 89 28.41 9.83 21.23
CA ARG A 89 29.11 8.87 20.35
C ARG A 89 28.82 7.40 20.69
N GLU A 90 27.78 7.16 21.44
CA GLU A 90 27.31 5.82 21.78
C GLU A 90 25.87 5.60 21.30
N CYS A 91 25.50 4.36 21.13
CA CYS A 91 24.14 3.97 20.82
C CYS A 91 23.77 2.75 21.66
N LEU A 92 22.66 2.84 22.38
CA LEU A 92 22.14 1.78 23.20
C LEU A 92 20.85 1.24 22.57
N LEU A 93 20.89 0.01 22.06
CA LEU A 93 19.73 -0.71 21.59
C LEU A 93 19.23 -1.65 22.69
N ARG A 94 17.99 -1.50 23.11
CA ARG A 94 17.40 -2.36 24.15
C ARG A 94 16.11 -3.00 23.68
N ARG A 95 15.95 -4.27 24.03
CA ARG A 95 14.76 -5.04 23.75
C ARG A 95 14.20 -5.65 25.04
N VAL A 96 12.93 -5.41 25.35
CA VAL A 96 12.23 -6.03 26.47
C VAL A 96 11.14 -6.93 25.92
N ILE A 97 11.14 -8.21 26.34
CA ILE A 97 10.17 -9.23 25.91
C ILE A 97 9.49 -9.74 27.16
N SER A 98 8.15 -9.64 27.21
CA SER A 98 7.35 -10.14 28.31
C SER A 98 6.90 -11.58 28.06
N SER A 99 6.69 -12.35 29.12
CA SER A 99 6.22 -13.74 29.06
C SER A 99 4.84 -13.89 28.40
N ASP A 100 4.08 -12.81 28.25
CA ASP A 100 2.80 -12.75 27.51
C ASP A 100 2.96 -12.51 26.00
N GLY A 101 4.20 -12.47 25.49
CA GLY A 101 4.54 -12.29 24.08
C GLY A 101 4.62 -10.84 23.62
N ARG A 102 4.31 -9.86 24.48
CA ARG A 102 4.50 -8.45 24.15
C ARG A 102 5.97 -8.09 24.19
N SER A 103 6.41 -7.25 23.24
CA SER A 103 7.79 -6.79 23.23
C SER A 103 7.90 -5.32 22.87
N ARG A 104 8.92 -4.64 23.45
CA ARG A 104 9.20 -3.22 23.24
C ARG A 104 10.66 -3.01 22.88
N GLY A 105 10.91 -2.12 21.91
CA GLY A 105 12.25 -1.71 21.50
C GLY A 105 12.55 -0.29 21.95
N PHE A 106 13.83 -0.04 22.26
CA PHE A 106 14.30 1.27 22.68
C PHE A 106 15.63 1.60 22.01
N ILE A 107 15.80 2.87 21.63
CA ILE A 107 17.07 3.45 21.18
C ILE A 107 17.40 4.59 22.14
N ASN A 108 18.56 4.54 22.78
CA ASN A 108 19.02 5.53 23.74
C ASN A 108 17.95 5.88 24.80
N GLY A 109 17.24 4.87 25.31
CA GLY A 109 16.18 5.02 26.29
C GLY A 109 14.82 5.42 25.75
N THR A 110 14.71 5.88 24.52
CA THR A 110 13.46 6.24 23.86
C THR A 110 12.78 5.03 23.25
N ALA A 111 11.49 4.81 23.53
CA ALA A 111 10.71 3.73 22.92
C ALA A 111 10.47 3.99 21.43
N VAL A 112 10.78 3.00 20.59
CA VAL A 112 10.72 3.13 19.13
C VAL A 112 10.01 1.94 18.48
N PRO A 113 9.44 2.10 17.27
CA PRO A 113 8.97 1.00 16.44
C PRO A 113 10.12 0.04 16.07
N LEU A 114 9.78 -1.25 15.84
CA LEU A 114 10.79 -2.25 15.43
C LEU A 114 11.42 -1.97 14.06
N SER A 115 10.74 -1.23 13.19
CA SER A 115 11.29 -0.78 11.90
C SER A 115 12.52 0.09 12.11
N GLN A 116 12.47 1.05 13.05
CA GLN A 116 13.60 1.92 13.37
C GLN A 116 14.77 1.15 13.98
N LEU A 117 14.52 0.14 14.83
CA LEU A 117 15.59 -0.77 15.31
C LEU A 117 16.25 -1.51 14.16
N ARG A 118 15.48 -1.97 13.14
CA ARG A 118 16.04 -2.65 11.97
C ARG A 118 16.85 -1.72 11.10
N GLU A 119 16.34 -0.54 10.80
CA GLU A 119 17.04 0.45 9.98
C GLU A 119 18.38 0.83 10.60
N LEU A 120 18.38 1.19 11.88
CA LEU A 120 19.62 1.51 12.58
C LEU A 120 20.53 0.29 12.73
N GLY A 121 19.95 -0.88 13.03
CA GLY A 121 20.68 -2.13 13.19
C GLY A 121 21.48 -2.51 11.97
N GLN A 122 20.93 -2.32 10.77
CA GLN A 122 21.62 -2.59 9.50
C GLN A 122 22.84 -1.70 9.28
N LEU A 123 22.86 -0.50 9.87
CA LEU A 123 24.00 0.42 9.82
C LEU A 123 25.09 0.09 10.86
N LEU A 124 24.77 -0.70 11.89
CA LEU A 124 25.66 -1.00 13.02
C LEU A 124 26.34 -2.36 12.89
N ILE A 125 25.60 -3.40 12.46
CA ILE A 125 26.10 -4.77 12.45
C ILE A 125 25.35 -5.64 11.45
N GLN A 126 26.06 -6.55 10.80
CA GLN A 126 25.49 -7.59 9.94
C GLN A 126 25.71 -8.97 10.56
N ILE A 127 24.63 -9.75 10.61
CA ILE A 127 24.66 -11.13 11.12
C ILE A 127 24.53 -12.08 9.94
N HIS A 128 25.56 -12.87 9.72
CA HIS A 128 25.64 -13.94 8.74
C HIS A 128 25.40 -15.28 9.44
N GLY A 129 24.13 -15.66 9.61
CA GLY A 129 23.73 -16.88 10.31
C GLY A 129 23.56 -18.08 9.38
N GLN A 130 23.09 -19.20 9.94
CA GLN A 130 22.92 -20.52 9.32
C GLN A 130 22.19 -20.52 7.96
N HIS A 131 21.33 -19.52 7.69
CA HIS A 131 20.57 -19.40 6.45
C HIS A 131 21.09 -18.32 5.49
N ALA A 132 22.24 -17.72 5.75
CA ALA A 132 22.80 -16.66 4.89
C ALA A 132 23.01 -17.13 3.44
N HIS A 133 23.41 -18.40 3.25
CA HIS A 133 23.55 -19.01 1.92
C HIS A 133 22.22 -19.11 1.16
N GLN A 134 21.07 -19.23 1.86
CA GLN A 134 19.74 -19.25 1.23
C GLN A 134 19.32 -17.87 0.70
N LEU A 135 19.82 -16.80 1.29
CA LEU A 135 19.55 -15.43 0.80
C LEU A 135 20.26 -15.18 -0.54
N LEU A 136 21.43 -15.77 -0.76
CA LEU A 136 22.18 -15.64 -2.01
C LEU A 136 21.46 -16.20 -3.24
N ILE A 137 20.47 -17.08 -3.03
CA ILE A 137 19.64 -17.63 -4.11
C ILE A 137 18.61 -16.60 -4.60
N LYS A 138 18.29 -15.58 -3.80
CA LYS A 138 17.27 -14.58 -4.11
C LYS A 138 17.84 -13.47 -5.01
N PRO A 139 17.24 -13.18 -6.18
CA PRO A 139 17.71 -12.15 -7.10
C PRO A 139 17.84 -10.76 -6.45
N ASP A 140 16.85 -10.35 -5.62
CA ASP A 140 16.90 -9.06 -4.95
C ASP A 140 18.08 -8.94 -3.99
N HIS A 141 18.45 -10.03 -3.31
CA HIS A 141 19.62 -10.04 -2.44
C HIS A 141 20.93 -9.96 -3.23
N GLN A 142 21.02 -10.64 -4.39
CA GLN A 142 22.16 -10.56 -5.29
C GLN A 142 22.37 -9.13 -5.81
N LYS A 143 21.27 -8.46 -6.19
CA LYS A 143 21.31 -7.05 -6.60
C LYS A 143 21.81 -6.15 -5.47
N ASN A 144 21.27 -6.30 -4.26
CA ASN A 144 21.67 -5.50 -3.11
C ASN A 144 23.14 -5.69 -2.74
N LEU A 145 23.67 -6.92 -2.87
CA LEU A 145 25.09 -7.19 -2.66
C LEU A 145 25.98 -6.51 -3.70
N LEU A 146 25.58 -6.56 -4.97
CA LEU A 146 26.32 -5.88 -6.04
C LEU A 146 26.28 -4.35 -5.87
N ASP A 147 25.12 -3.77 -5.57
CA ASP A 147 24.96 -2.34 -5.34
C ASP A 147 25.73 -1.87 -4.10
N GLY A 148 25.70 -2.67 -3.02
CA GLY A 148 26.50 -2.41 -1.81
C GLY A 148 28.00 -2.45 -2.10
N TYR A 149 28.46 -3.41 -2.93
CA TYR A 149 29.85 -3.49 -3.37
C TYR A 149 30.24 -2.33 -4.28
N ALA A 150 29.35 -1.92 -5.19
CA ALA A 150 29.58 -0.79 -6.09
C ALA A 150 29.67 0.56 -5.36
N GLY A 151 28.99 0.71 -4.21
CA GLY A 151 29.01 1.93 -3.40
C GLY A 151 28.28 3.13 -4.03
N GLU A 152 27.46 2.92 -5.05
CA GLU A 152 26.80 3.97 -5.84
C GLU A 152 25.49 4.47 -5.17
N VAL A 153 25.58 4.88 -3.90
CA VAL A 153 24.42 5.28 -3.09
C VAL A 153 23.66 6.48 -3.69
N GLU A 154 24.40 7.48 -4.19
CA GLU A 154 23.78 8.66 -4.80
C GLU A 154 23.01 8.31 -6.09
N LEU A 155 23.57 7.41 -6.89
CA LEU A 155 22.96 7.02 -8.17
C LEU A 155 21.71 6.17 -7.94
N THR A 156 21.72 5.28 -6.95
CA THR A 156 20.55 4.48 -6.57
C THR A 156 19.43 5.36 -5.97
N GLN A 157 19.78 6.35 -5.16
CA GLN A 157 18.81 7.32 -4.64
C GLN A 157 18.19 8.17 -5.77
N ARG A 158 18.99 8.64 -6.71
CA ARG A 158 18.50 9.37 -7.89
C ARG A 158 17.58 8.50 -8.75
N MET A 159 17.92 7.21 -8.91
CA MET A 159 17.07 6.26 -9.63
C MET A 159 15.70 6.13 -8.98
N THR A 160 15.67 5.93 -7.67
CA THR A 160 14.43 5.83 -6.89
C THR A 160 13.58 7.10 -7.02
N GLU A 161 14.20 8.28 -6.96
CA GLU A 161 13.50 9.56 -7.08
C GLU A 161 12.93 9.78 -8.49
N HIS A 162 13.72 9.55 -9.56
CA HIS A 162 13.25 9.69 -10.94
C HIS A 162 12.13 8.70 -11.27
N TYR A 163 12.22 7.45 -10.79
CA TYR A 163 11.15 6.47 -10.93
C TYR A 163 9.87 6.93 -10.22
N ARG A 164 9.99 7.46 -8.99
CA ARG A 164 8.85 7.98 -8.24
C ARG A 164 8.16 9.12 -8.99
N GLN A 165 8.93 10.07 -9.53
CA GLN A 165 8.41 11.19 -10.31
C GLN A 165 7.70 10.72 -11.58
N TRP A 166 8.30 9.78 -12.31
CA TRP A 166 7.66 9.16 -13.48
C TRP A 166 6.34 8.49 -13.11
N HIS A 167 6.35 7.68 -12.07
CA HIS A 167 5.16 6.95 -11.62
C HIS A 167 4.04 7.88 -11.12
N GLN A 168 4.39 9.00 -10.47
CA GLN A 168 3.42 10.03 -10.10
C GLN A 168 2.81 10.70 -11.33
N SER A 169 3.63 11.03 -12.33
CA SER A 169 3.15 11.61 -13.60
C SER A 169 2.24 10.64 -14.36
N CYS A 170 2.56 9.36 -14.40
CA CYS A 170 1.69 8.34 -15.00
C CYS A 170 0.33 8.25 -14.29
N ARG A 171 0.33 8.30 -12.95
CA ARG A 171 -0.94 8.29 -12.17
C ARG A 171 -1.76 9.55 -12.44
N ALA A 172 -1.13 10.71 -12.47
CA ALA A 172 -1.81 11.98 -12.77
C ALA A 172 -2.44 11.95 -14.18
N LEU A 173 -1.69 11.46 -15.18
CA LEU A 173 -2.19 11.30 -16.54
C LEU A 173 -3.38 10.33 -16.60
N ALA A 174 -3.27 9.15 -15.98
CA ALA A 174 -4.34 8.16 -15.95
C ALA A 174 -5.62 8.70 -15.25
N GLN A 175 -5.44 9.42 -14.15
CA GLN A 175 -6.55 10.06 -13.44
C GLN A 175 -7.22 11.14 -14.31
N HIS A 176 -6.42 11.96 -15.00
CA HIS A 176 -6.95 12.97 -15.91
C HIS A 176 -7.67 12.35 -17.12
N GLN A 177 -7.15 11.26 -17.68
CA GLN A 177 -7.81 10.52 -18.77
C GLN A 177 -9.15 9.94 -18.33
N GLN A 178 -9.22 9.35 -17.13
CA GLN A 178 -10.48 8.84 -16.57
C GLN A 178 -11.49 9.97 -16.39
N GLN A 179 -11.07 11.08 -15.80
CA GLN A 179 -11.93 12.27 -15.64
C GLN A 179 -12.38 12.84 -16.99
N SER A 180 -11.51 12.84 -18.00
CA SER A 180 -11.84 13.29 -19.35
C SER A 180 -12.88 12.37 -20.00
N HIS A 181 -12.77 11.06 -19.83
CA HIS A 181 -13.76 10.10 -20.30
C HIS A 181 -15.13 10.31 -19.63
N ASP A 182 -15.15 10.45 -18.30
CA ASP A 182 -16.37 10.70 -17.53
C ASP A 182 -17.00 12.05 -17.93
N ARG A 183 -16.18 13.06 -18.20
CA ARG A 183 -16.63 14.36 -18.72
C ARG A 183 -17.22 14.27 -20.12
N ALA A 184 -16.60 13.50 -21.01
CA ALA A 184 -17.12 13.32 -22.37
C ALA A 184 -18.49 12.65 -22.35
N ALA A 185 -18.67 11.61 -21.54
CA ALA A 185 -19.96 10.94 -21.34
C ALA A 185 -21.00 11.91 -20.74
N ARG A 186 -20.60 12.74 -19.78
CA ARG A 186 -21.47 13.77 -19.19
C ARG A 186 -21.85 14.86 -20.18
N ALA A 187 -20.88 15.31 -21.00
CA ALA A 187 -21.12 16.31 -22.04
C ALA A 187 -22.13 15.82 -23.10
N GLU A 188 -22.03 14.56 -23.52
CA GLU A 188 -22.99 13.95 -24.45
C GLU A 188 -24.41 13.91 -23.86
N LEU A 189 -24.53 13.51 -22.59
CA LEU A 189 -25.80 13.54 -21.88
C LEU A 189 -26.37 14.96 -21.76
N LEU A 190 -25.54 15.94 -21.40
CA LEU A 190 -25.90 17.35 -21.30
C LEU A 190 -26.38 17.88 -22.64
N GLN A 191 -25.69 17.59 -23.73
CA GLN A 191 -26.09 18.01 -25.07
C GLN A 191 -27.47 17.48 -25.44
N TYR A 192 -27.76 16.22 -25.11
CA TYR A 192 -29.06 15.61 -25.33
C TYR A 192 -30.17 16.31 -24.50
N GLN A 193 -29.93 16.52 -23.21
CA GLN A 193 -30.88 17.17 -22.31
C GLN A 193 -31.14 18.65 -22.69
N LEU A 194 -30.06 19.38 -22.99
CA LEU A 194 -30.14 20.77 -23.42
C LEU A 194 -30.86 20.93 -24.74
N LYS A 195 -30.69 20.00 -25.70
CA LYS A 195 -31.43 20.05 -26.97
C LYS A 195 -32.94 20.05 -26.76
N GLU A 196 -33.46 19.14 -25.93
CA GLU A 196 -34.89 19.06 -25.65
C GLU A 196 -35.42 20.29 -24.91
N LEU A 197 -34.67 20.79 -23.92
CA LEU A 197 -35.06 21.97 -23.14
C LEU A 197 -34.95 23.26 -23.95
N ASN A 198 -33.96 23.38 -24.82
CA ASN A 198 -33.83 24.51 -25.75
C ASN A 198 -34.96 24.56 -26.80
N GLU A 199 -35.43 23.39 -27.27
CA GLU A 199 -36.59 23.33 -28.17
C GLU A 199 -37.89 23.70 -27.45
N PHE A 200 -38.02 23.49 -26.17
CA PHE A 200 -39.18 23.81 -25.38
C PHE A 200 -39.15 25.25 -24.86
N HIS A 201 -37.99 25.80 -24.52
CA HIS A 201 -37.78 27.13 -23.94
C HIS A 201 -38.63 27.39 -22.69
N PRO A 202 -38.36 26.66 -21.57
CA PRO A 202 -39.14 26.86 -20.34
C PRO A 202 -38.87 28.26 -19.76
N GLN A 203 -39.92 28.97 -19.36
CA GLN A 203 -39.81 30.30 -18.75
C GLN A 203 -40.20 30.25 -17.27
N ALA A 204 -39.54 31.08 -16.46
CA ALA A 204 -39.85 31.16 -15.04
C ALA A 204 -41.28 31.69 -14.80
N GLY A 205 -42.05 31.00 -13.97
CA GLY A 205 -43.44 31.35 -13.64
C GLY A 205 -44.45 31.02 -14.76
N GLU A 206 -44.02 30.43 -15.87
CA GLU A 206 -44.87 30.07 -17.00
C GLU A 206 -45.89 28.97 -16.61
N PHE A 207 -45.42 27.98 -15.85
CA PHE A 207 -46.28 26.83 -15.49
C PHE A 207 -47.49 27.26 -14.68
N GLU A 208 -47.27 28.06 -13.65
CA GLU A 208 -48.33 28.54 -12.77
C GLU A 208 -49.37 29.40 -13.54
N GLN A 209 -48.85 30.26 -14.43
CA GLN A 209 -49.72 31.12 -15.26
C GLN A 209 -50.61 30.31 -16.23
N ILE A 210 -49.97 29.34 -16.91
CA ILE A 210 -50.67 28.48 -17.88
C ILE A 210 -51.64 27.55 -17.17
N ASP A 211 -51.26 26.97 -16.03
CA ASP A 211 -52.13 26.08 -15.25
C ASP A 211 -53.36 26.82 -14.69
N GLU A 212 -53.19 28.07 -14.23
CA GLU A 212 -54.28 28.89 -13.77
C GLU A 212 -55.22 29.26 -14.92
N GLU A 213 -54.68 29.68 -16.08
CA GLU A 213 -55.44 29.98 -17.29
C GLU A 213 -56.20 28.75 -17.82
N TYR A 214 -55.54 27.59 -17.86
CA TYR A 214 -56.13 26.32 -18.27
C TYR A 214 -57.29 25.91 -17.36
N LYS A 215 -57.13 25.97 -16.04
CA LYS A 215 -58.20 25.66 -15.08
C LYS A 215 -59.40 26.58 -15.24
N ARG A 216 -59.15 27.88 -15.48
CA ARG A 216 -60.25 28.85 -15.72
C ARG A 216 -61.04 28.53 -17.00
N LEU A 217 -60.35 28.29 -18.12
CA LEU A 217 -61.00 27.99 -19.40
C LEU A 217 -61.65 26.60 -19.42
N ALA A 218 -61.01 25.58 -18.80
CA ALA A 218 -61.66 24.26 -18.68
C ALA A 218 -62.91 24.27 -17.82
N ASN A 219 -62.89 25.02 -16.71
CA ASN A 219 -64.07 25.21 -15.88
C ASN A 219 -65.18 25.95 -16.65
N SER A 220 -64.80 26.97 -17.44
CA SER A 220 -65.77 27.69 -18.29
C SER A 220 -66.39 26.76 -19.34
N GLY A 221 -65.61 25.85 -19.93
CA GLY A 221 -66.12 24.85 -20.87
C GLY A 221 -67.13 23.88 -20.25
N GLN A 222 -66.86 23.41 -19.04
CA GLN A 222 -67.72 22.51 -18.30
C GLN A 222 -69.07 23.25 -17.90
N LEU A 223 -68.92 24.49 -17.41
CA LEU A 223 -70.04 25.31 -17.07
C LEU A 223 -70.98 25.56 -18.29
N LEU A 224 -70.37 25.89 -19.44
CA LEU A 224 -71.12 26.08 -20.67
C LEU A 224 -71.88 24.82 -21.12
N SER A 225 -71.12 23.67 -21.16
CA SER A 225 -71.75 22.39 -21.55
C SER A 225 -72.87 21.98 -20.64
N THR A 226 -72.67 22.16 -19.31
CA THR A 226 -73.72 21.83 -18.33
C THR A 226 -74.92 22.80 -18.42
N SER A 227 -74.66 24.09 -18.63
CA SER A 227 -75.70 25.10 -18.84
C SER A 227 -76.53 24.81 -20.11
N GLN A 228 -75.84 24.41 -21.21
CA GLN A 228 -76.51 24.04 -22.46
C GLN A 228 -77.41 22.81 -22.28
N GLN A 229 -76.92 21.79 -21.54
CA GLN A 229 -77.74 20.63 -21.20
C GLN A 229 -78.95 20.99 -20.36
N ALA A 230 -78.79 21.89 -19.39
CA ALA A 230 -79.93 22.39 -18.58
C ALA A 230 -80.94 23.19 -19.41
N LEU A 231 -80.46 24.09 -20.29
CA LEU A 231 -81.29 24.83 -21.22
C LEU A 231 -82.11 23.92 -22.15
N ASN A 232 -81.45 22.85 -22.68
CA ASN A 232 -82.18 21.87 -23.51
C ASN A 232 -83.26 21.15 -22.74
N LEU A 233 -83.08 20.85 -21.46
CA LEU A 233 -84.11 20.26 -20.63
C LEU A 233 -85.24 21.25 -20.28
N LEU A 234 -84.93 22.51 -20.04
CA LEU A 234 -85.85 23.52 -19.60
C LEU A 234 -86.69 24.11 -20.76
N ALA A 235 -86.00 24.51 -21.86
CA ALA A 235 -86.65 25.31 -22.91
C ALA A 235 -86.31 24.91 -24.36
N ASP A 236 -85.04 24.58 -24.70
CA ASP A 236 -84.54 24.51 -26.08
C ASP A 236 -84.64 23.11 -26.72
N GLY A 237 -84.95 22.05 -25.98
CA GLY A 237 -85.08 20.67 -26.49
C GLY A 237 -86.23 20.52 -27.49
N GLU A 238 -85.92 19.94 -28.67
CA GLU A 238 -86.85 19.85 -29.81
C GLU A 238 -88.05 18.94 -29.54
N ASP A 239 -87.86 17.82 -28.83
CA ASP A 239 -88.93 16.81 -28.68
C ASP A 239 -89.70 16.88 -27.35
N THR A 240 -89.02 17.21 -26.22
CA THR A 240 -89.65 17.30 -24.89
C THR A 240 -88.88 18.23 -23.98
N ASN A 241 -89.21 19.46 -23.91
CA ASN A 241 -88.73 20.39 -22.89
C ASN A 241 -89.79 20.67 -21.83
N LEU A 242 -89.35 21.09 -20.61
CA LEU A 242 -90.24 21.33 -19.48
C LEU A 242 -91.23 22.42 -19.77
N GLN A 243 -90.85 23.48 -20.50
CA GLN A 243 -91.69 24.60 -20.86
C GLN A 243 -92.83 24.15 -21.80
N SER A 244 -92.56 23.31 -22.81
CA SER A 244 -93.61 22.76 -23.71
C SER A 244 -94.56 21.80 -23.00
N GLN A 245 -94.03 20.98 -22.05
CA GLN A 245 -94.84 20.07 -21.24
C GLN A 245 -95.79 20.84 -20.30
N LEU A 246 -95.27 21.90 -19.65
CA LEU A 246 -96.10 22.77 -18.82
C LEU A 246 -97.14 23.49 -19.62
N TYR A 247 -96.82 23.95 -20.83
CA TYR A 247 -97.76 24.55 -21.72
C TYR A 247 -98.88 23.58 -22.11
N ALA A 248 -98.56 22.35 -22.46
CA ALA A 248 -99.53 21.30 -22.75
C ALA A 248 -100.41 20.98 -21.53
N ALA A 249 -99.82 20.87 -20.34
CA ALA A 249 -100.59 20.68 -19.10
C ALA A 249 -101.52 21.84 -18.78
N LYS A 250 -101.08 23.08 -18.99
CA LYS A 250 -101.84 24.29 -18.81
C LYS A 250 -103.08 24.32 -19.76
N GLN A 251 -102.91 23.91 -21.03
CA GLN A 251 -104.00 23.80 -21.99
C GLN A 251 -105.05 22.83 -21.50
N LEU A 252 -104.65 21.61 -21.07
CA LEU A 252 -105.58 20.61 -20.57
C LEU A 252 -106.33 21.06 -19.31
N VAL A 253 -105.66 21.73 -18.37
CA VAL A 253 -106.26 22.25 -17.15
C VAL A 253 -107.22 23.44 -17.48
N SER A 254 -106.87 24.29 -18.45
CA SER A 254 -107.70 25.38 -18.91
C SER A 254 -109.05 24.87 -19.47
N GLU A 255 -109.05 23.75 -20.20
CA GLU A 255 -110.26 23.08 -20.64
C GLU A 255 -111.12 22.60 -19.46
N LEU A 256 -110.46 22.03 -18.42
CA LEU A 256 -111.12 21.57 -17.20
C LEU A 256 -111.72 22.73 -16.39
N VAL A 257 -111.09 23.89 -16.30
CA VAL A 257 -111.58 25.10 -15.64
C VAL A 257 -112.85 25.60 -16.32
N SER A 258 -112.98 25.45 -17.64
CA SER A 258 -114.21 25.81 -18.36
C SER A 258 -115.42 24.93 -17.95
N MET A 259 -115.17 23.72 -17.38
CA MET A 259 -116.14 22.77 -16.89
C MET A 259 -116.44 22.91 -15.38
N ASP A 260 -115.35 23.17 -14.55
CA ASP A 260 -115.47 23.43 -13.11
C ASP A 260 -114.52 24.53 -12.66
N ASN A 261 -115.04 25.70 -12.36
CA ASN A 261 -114.31 26.91 -11.98
C ASN A 261 -113.49 26.73 -10.66
N LYS A 262 -113.75 25.68 -9.89
CA LYS A 262 -112.95 25.37 -8.68
C LYS A 262 -111.50 25.02 -8.98
N LEU A 263 -111.16 24.70 -10.22
CA LEU A 263 -109.82 24.35 -10.68
C LEU A 263 -108.96 25.56 -11.12
N SER A 264 -109.50 26.80 -11.05
CA SER A 264 -108.78 28.02 -11.44
C SER A 264 -107.49 28.22 -10.71
N GLY A 265 -107.45 27.91 -9.40
CA GLY A 265 -106.19 28.01 -8.62
C GLY A 265 -105.05 27.05 -9.08
N ILE A 266 -105.40 25.91 -9.70
CA ILE A 266 -104.41 25.01 -10.30
C ILE A 266 -103.83 25.59 -11.60
N LEU A 267 -104.76 26.28 -12.39
CA LEU A 267 -104.30 26.96 -13.61
C LEU A 267 -103.36 28.12 -13.29
N ASP A 268 -103.66 28.91 -12.24
CA ASP A 268 -102.77 30.00 -11.78
C ASP A 268 -101.41 29.48 -11.35
N MET A 269 -101.36 28.34 -10.62
CA MET A 269 -100.09 27.71 -10.24
C MET A 269 -99.27 27.24 -11.45
N LEU A 270 -99.90 26.69 -12.49
CA LEU A 270 -99.20 26.27 -13.71
C LEU A 270 -98.75 27.49 -14.54
N GLU A 271 -99.47 28.57 -14.48
CA GLU A 271 -99.10 29.83 -15.13
C GLU A 271 -97.86 30.45 -14.47
N GLU A 272 -97.90 30.51 -13.15
CA GLU A 272 -96.73 30.96 -12.36
C GLU A 272 -95.47 30.07 -12.59
N ALA A 273 -95.63 28.76 -12.60
CA ALA A 273 -94.50 27.81 -12.90
C ALA A 273 -93.97 28.03 -14.32
N THR A 274 -94.80 28.30 -15.31
CA THR A 274 -94.37 28.58 -16.69
C THR A 274 -93.55 29.86 -16.78
N ILE A 275 -93.96 30.92 -16.06
CA ILE A 275 -93.23 32.19 -15.98
C ILE A 275 -91.87 31.96 -15.32
N GLN A 276 -91.80 31.26 -14.15
CA GLN A 276 -90.59 31.01 -13.42
C GLN A 276 -89.57 30.17 -14.21
N ILE A 277 -89.98 29.15 -14.96
CA ILE A 277 -89.12 28.36 -15.81
C ILE A 277 -88.61 29.20 -16.99
N GLY A 278 -89.45 30.07 -17.56
CA GLY A 278 -89.06 31.02 -18.59
C GLY A 278 -87.96 31.96 -18.12
N GLU A 279 -88.11 32.57 -16.95
CA GLU A 279 -87.12 33.46 -16.34
C GLU A 279 -85.82 32.73 -16.03
N ALA A 280 -85.89 31.53 -15.42
CA ALA A 280 -84.73 30.74 -15.11
C ALA A 280 -83.96 30.34 -16.39
N SER A 281 -84.63 30.01 -17.47
CA SER A 281 -84.02 29.69 -18.75
C SER A 281 -83.34 30.91 -19.39
N GLU A 282 -83.97 32.09 -19.30
CA GLU A 282 -83.41 33.33 -19.82
C GLU A 282 -82.13 33.75 -19.01
N GLU A 283 -82.21 33.68 -17.68
CA GLU A 283 -81.05 33.96 -16.84
C GLU A 283 -79.87 32.98 -17.10
N LEU A 284 -80.20 31.70 -17.28
CA LEU A 284 -79.15 30.70 -17.60
C LEU A 284 -78.56 30.91 -19.00
N ARG A 285 -79.38 31.39 -19.98
CA ARG A 285 -78.88 31.74 -21.31
C ARG A 285 -77.96 32.97 -21.23
N HIS A 286 -78.31 34.01 -20.52
CA HIS A 286 -77.51 35.19 -20.28
C HIS A 286 -76.20 34.83 -19.53
N TYR A 287 -76.24 33.89 -18.60
CA TYR A 287 -75.04 33.40 -17.94
C TYR A 287 -74.13 32.68 -18.93
N SER A 288 -74.64 31.77 -19.77
CA SER A 288 -73.88 31.01 -20.78
C SER A 288 -73.23 31.93 -21.82
N ASP A 289 -73.95 32.99 -22.28
CA ASP A 289 -73.42 33.97 -23.25
C ASP A 289 -72.29 34.85 -22.72
N ARG A 290 -72.12 34.93 -21.39
CA ARG A 290 -70.99 35.64 -20.73
C ARG A 290 -69.78 34.77 -20.50
N LEU A 291 -69.85 33.45 -20.68
CA LEU A 291 -68.77 32.56 -20.55
C LEU A 291 -67.89 32.66 -21.80
N ASP A 292 -66.66 33.26 -21.61
CA ASP A 292 -65.68 33.37 -22.67
C ASP A 292 -65.03 32.00 -22.89
N LEU A 293 -65.18 31.42 -24.07
CA LEU A 293 -64.67 30.16 -24.49
C LEU A 293 -63.83 30.37 -25.72
N ASP A 294 -62.47 30.16 -25.57
CA ASP A 294 -61.56 29.99 -26.69
C ASP A 294 -61.04 28.52 -26.73
N PRO A 295 -61.68 27.63 -27.52
CA PRO A 295 -61.33 26.24 -27.64
C PRO A 295 -59.91 26.06 -28.19
N ASN A 296 -59.43 26.96 -29.05
CA ASN A 296 -58.10 26.89 -29.61
C ASN A 296 -57.03 27.20 -28.52
N ARG A 297 -57.34 28.24 -27.73
CA ARG A 297 -56.46 28.60 -26.61
C ARG A 297 -56.43 27.52 -25.54
N LEU A 298 -57.54 26.90 -25.20
CA LEU A 298 -57.58 25.76 -24.28
C LEU A 298 -56.69 24.59 -24.76
N PHE A 299 -56.79 24.25 -26.04
CA PHE A 299 -55.99 23.19 -26.65
C PHE A 299 -54.49 23.52 -26.66
N GLU A 300 -54.11 24.76 -26.95
CA GLU A 300 -52.70 25.22 -26.88
C GLU A 300 -52.15 25.10 -25.47
N LEU A 301 -52.91 25.53 -24.46
CA LEU A 301 -52.52 25.45 -23.05
C LEU A 301 -52.36 23.99 -22.60
N GLU A 302 -53.29 23.12 -22.99
CA GLU A 302 -53.23 21.69 -22.68
C GLU A 302 -52.00 21.04 -23.28
N GLN A 303 -51.70 21.32 -24.54
CA GLN A 303 -50.48 20.81 -25.18
C GLN A 303 -49.21 21.32 -24.50
N ARG A 304 -49.16 22.62 -24.16
CA ARG A 304 -47.99 23.24 -23.52
C ARG A 304 -47.75 22.66 -22.13
N LEU A 305 -48.83 22.56 -21.29
CA LEU A 305 -48.77 21.92 -19.97
C LEU A 305 -48.34 20.46 -20.03
N SER A 306 -48.99 19.69 -20.93
CA SER A 306 -48.63 18.27 -21.10
C SER A 306 -47.16 18.07 -21.46
N ARG A 307 -46.65 18.90 -22.37
CA ARG A 307 -45.22 18.84 -22.76
C ARG A 307 -44.31 19.24 -21.61
N GLN A 308 -44.67 20.27 -20.84
CA GLN A 308 -43.90 20.72 -19.67
C GLN A 308 -43.84 19.66 -18.55
N ILE A 309 -45.01 19.07 -18.21
CA ILE A 309 -45.11 17.98 -17.21
C ILE A 309 -44.28 16.75 -17.65
N ASN A 310 -44.36 16.38 -18.94
CA ASN A 310 -43.62 15.26 -19.46
C ASN A 310 -42.09 15.49 -19.41
N LEU A 311 -41.61 16.69 -19.74
CA LEU A 311 -40.21 17.07 -19.62
C LEU A 311 -39.76 17.07 -18.16
N ALA A 312 -40.53 17.66 -17.26
CA ALA A 312 -40.25 17.69 -15.83
C ALA A 312 -40.14 16.28 -15.24
N ARG A 313 -41.07 15.38 -15.58
CA ARG A 313 -41.03 13.98 -15.17
C ARG A 313 -39.83 13.25 -15.73
N LYS A 314 -39.44 13.48 -16.99
CA LYS A 314 -38.26 12.87 -17.63
C LYS A 314 -36.98 13.30 -16.95
N HIS A 315 -36.90 14.55 -16.51
CA HIS A 315 -35.72 15.11 -15.85
C HIS A 315 -35.77 15.02 -14.31
N HIS A 316 -36.79 14.38 -13.74
CA HIS A 316 -36.99 14.20 -12.30
C HIS A 316 -37.04 15.52 -11.49
N VAL A 317 -37.62 16.55 -12.07
CA VAL A 317 -37.84 17.86 -11.43
C VAL A 317 -39.32 18.20 -11.44
N SER A 318 -39.75 19.18 -10.63
CA SER A 318 -41.12 19.71 -10.76
C SER A 318 -41.24 20.61 -11.99
N PRO A 319 -42.47 20.79 -12.55
CA PRO A 319 -42.65 21.65 -13.71
C PRO A 319 -42.21 23.10 -13.47
N GLU A 320 -42.39 23.62 -12.25
CA GLU A 320 -41.97 24.95 -11.81
C GLU A 320 -40.46 25.12 -11.80
N GLU A 321 -39.71 24.03 -11.45
CA GLU A 321 -38.26 24.04 -11.38
C GLU A 321 -37.56 23.85 -12.74
N LEU A 322 -38.32 23.51 -13.80
CA LEU A 322 -37.76 23.21 -15.12
C LEU A 322 -36.88 24.34 -15.70
N PRO A 323 -37.24 25.64 -15.57
CA PRO A 323 -36.38 26.74 -16.04
C PRO A 323 -35.06 26.86 -15.27
N ALA A 324 -35.07 26.68 -13.94
CA ALA A 324 -33.89 26.71 -13.10
C ALA A 324 -32.97 25.51 -13.41
N PHE A 325 -33.56 24.34 -13.64
CA PHE A 325 -32.82 23.15 -14.07
C PHE A 325 -32.16 23.36 -15.45
N HIS A 326 -32.89 23.96 -16.42
CA HIS A 326 -32.32 24.29 -17.72
C HIS A 326 -31.09 25.20 -17.59
N GLN A 327 -31.19 26.26 -16.76
CA GLN A 327 -30.04 27.16 -16.52
C GLN A 327 -28.87 26.42 -15.86
N SER A 328 -29.10 25.54 -14.90
CA SER A 328 -28.05 24.77 -14.26
C SER A 328 -27.28 23.86 -15.22
N LEU A 329 -27.95 23.30 -16.23
CA LEU A 329 -27.33 22.50 -17.27
C LEU A 329 -26.49 23.34 -18.24
N LEU A 330 -26.91 24.58 -18.54
CA LEU A 330 -26.12 25.52 -19.34
C LEU A 330 -24.83 25.94 -18.60
N ASP A 331 -24.95 26.22 -17.31
CA ASP A 331 -23.79 26.58 -16.47
C ASP A 331 -22.82 25.41 -16.35
N GLU A 332 -23.33 24.17 -16.22
CA GLU A 332 -22.50 22.95 -16.20
C GLU A 332 -21.78 22.74 -17.55
N GLN A 333 -22.46 22.96 -18.67
CA GLN A 333 -21.84 22.85 -19.99
C GLN A 333 -20.67 23.84 -20.14
N GLN A 334 -20.85 25.07 -19.72
CA GLN A 334 -19.81 26.10 -19.79
C GLN A 334 -18.57 25.73 -18.94
N GLN A 335 -18.78 25.17 -17.74
CA GLN A 335 -17.69 24.71 -16.88
C GLN A 335 -16.90 23.53 -17.46
N LEU A 336 -17.52 22.66 -18.25
CA LEU A 336 -16.85 21.53 -18.91
C LEU A 336 -15.96 21.97 -20.06
N ASP A 337 -16.32 23.05 -20.76
CA ASP A 337 -15.58 23.56 -21.90
C ASP A 337 -14.24 24.26 -21.49
N ASP A 338 -14.18 24.87 -20.29
CA ASP A 338 -13.01 25.63 -19.81
C ASP A 338 -11.80 24.76 -19.39
N GLN A 339 -11.87 23.42 -19.36
CA GLN A 339 -10.87 22.55 -18.75
C GLN A 339 -10.07 21.66 -19.74
N ALA A 340 -10.06 21.94 -21.03
CA ALA A 340 -9.47 21.05 -22.06
C ALA A 340 -7.94 21.03 -22.16
N ASP A 341 -7.18 22.03 -21.64
CA ASP A 341 -5.76 22.27 -21.97
C ASP A 341 -4.71 21.45 -21.19
N SER A 342 -5.10 20.55 -20.28
CA SER A 342 -4.16 19.89 -19.33
C SER A 342 -3.52 18.58 -19.84
N LEU A 343 -4.07 17.91 -20.85
CA LEU A 343 -3.65 16.55 -21.26
C LEU A 343 -2.26 16.52 -21.91
N GLU A 344 -1.97 17.50 -22.75
CA GLU A 344 -0.70 17.58 -23.48
C GLU A 344 0.48 17.83 -22.53
N THR A 345 0.30 18.73 -21.57
CA THR A 345 1.32 19.03 -20.54
C THR A 345 1.63 17.82 -19.65
N LEU A 346 0.62 17.06 -19.27
CA LEU A 346 0.79 15.81 -18.48
C LEU A 346 1.50 14.74 -19.31
N THR A 347 1.18 14.59 -20.58
CA THR A 347 1.83 13.64 -21.48
C THR A 347 3.31 13.98 -21.67
N LEU A 348 3.63 15.25 -21.85
CA LEU A 348 5.01 15.73 -21.93
C LEU A 348 5.78 15.48 -20.62
N ALA A 349 5.14 15.69 -19.46
CA ALA A 349 5.75 15.42 -18.16
C ALA A 349 6.05 13.92 -17.97
N VAL A 350 5.14 13.02 -18.36
CA VAL A 350 5.36 11.55 -18.32
C VAL A 350 6.56 11.16 -19.17
N ASN A 351 6.63 11.65 -20.41
CA ASN A 351 7.73 11.35 -21.33
C ASN A 351 9.07 11.87 -20.80
N LYS A 352 9.10 13.08 -20.25
CA LYS A 352 10.30 13.67 -19.66
C LYS A 352 10.80 12.87 -18.47
N HIS A 353 9.93 12.54 -17.50
CA HIS A 353 10.33 11.80 -16.33
C HIS A 353 10.70 10.35 -16.64
N HIS A 354 10.04 9.72 -17.62
CA HIS A 354 10.44 8.41 -18.12
C HIS A 354 11.85 8.42 -18.70
N GLN A 355 12.17 9.41 -19.52
CA GLN A 355 13.50 9.56 -20.10
C GLN A 355 14.59 9.77 -19.05
N LEU A 356 14.34 10.61 -18.05
CA LEU A 356 15.26 10.82 -16.92
C LEU A 356 15.49 9.54 -16.11
N ALA A 357 14.44 8.79 -15.84
CA ALA A 357 14.53 7.52 -15.13
C ALA A 357 15.32 6.48 -15.95
N LEU A 358 15.05 6.38 -17.26
CA LEU A 358 15.73 5.45 -18.15
C LEU A 358 17.23 5.79 -18.32
N GLU A 359 17.57 7.06 -18.44
CA GLU A 359 18.95 7.51 -18.50
C GLU A 359 19.71 7.18 -17.21
N THR A 360 19.09 7.41 -16.05
CA THR A 360 19.67 7.07 -14.76
C THR A 360 19.84 5.55 -14.61
N ALA A 361 18.86 4.76 -15.08
CA ALA A 361 18.95 3.30 -15.10
C ALA A 361 20.11 2.80 -15.98
N ARG A 362 20.35 3.44 -17.14
CA ARG A 362 21.51 3.11 -18.00
C ARG A 362 22.84 3.45 -17.34
N GLN A 363 22.92 4.58 -16.63
CA GLN A 363 24.12 4.92 -15.84
C GLN A 363 24.37 3.89 -14.75
N LEU A 364 23.33 3.48 -14.02
CA LEU A 364 23.43 2.45 -12.99
C LEU A 364 23.85 1.10 -13.58
N HIS A 365 23.32 0.72 -14.71
CA HIS A 365 23.69 -0.49 -15.45
C HIS A 365 25.20 -0.52 -15.78
N GLN A 366 25.75 0.57 -16.31
CA GLN A 366 27.19 0.64 -16.61
C GLN A 366 28.05 0.46 -15.36
N ARG A 367 27.67 1.07 -14.25
CA ARG A 367 28.38 0.90 -12.97
C ARG A 367 28.28 -0.53 -12.44
N ARG A 368 27.11 -1.15 -12.55
CA ARG A 368 26.90 -2.54 -12.16
C ARG A 368 27.72 -3.52 -12.98
N ILE A 369 27.86 -3.32 -14.30
CA ILE A 369 28.72 -4.16 -15.14
C ILE A 369 30.17 -4.12 -14.68
N VAL A 370 30.73 -2.92 -14.45
CA VAL A 370 32.11 -2.77 -14.00
C VAL A 370 32.31 -3.45 -12.64
N SER A 371 31.44 -3.15 -11.68
CA SER A 371 31.51 -3.74 -10.33
C SER A 371 31.27 -5.26 -10.34
N ALA A 372 30.41 -5.75 -11.25
CA ALA A 372 30.17 -7.19 -11.41
C ALA A 372 31.41 -7.94 -11.88
N GLN A 373 32.16 -7.38 -12.83
CA GLN A 373 33.41 -7.98 -13.31
C GLN A 373 34.48 -8.01 -12.23
N GLU A 374 34.67 -6.89 -11.51
CA GLU A 374 35.63 -6.82 -10.40
C GLU A 374 35.27 -7.83 -9.29
N LEU A 375 34.02 -7.82 -8.85
CA LEU A 375 33.55 -8.70 -7.78
C LEU A 375 33.63 -10.17 -8.18
N ALA A 376 33.26 -10.51 -9.41
CA ALA A 376 33.35 -11.88 -9.91
C ALA A 376 34.80 -12.41 -9.92
N THR A 377 35.75 -11.57 -10.28
CA THR A 377 37.19 -11.94 -10.26
C THR A 377 37.66 -12.22 -8.82
N LEU A 378 37.35 -11.30 -7.89
CA LEU A 378 37.77 -11.47 -6.48
C LEU A 378 37.10 -12.71 -5.84
N ILE A 379 35.82 -12.99 -6.16
CA ILE A 379 35.17 -14.20 -5.65
C ILE A 379 35.80 -15.44 -6.24
N THR A 380 36.14 -15.48 -7.52
CA THR A 380 36.80 -16.59 -8.19
C THR A 380 38.17 -16.88 -7.52
N ASP A 381 38.97 -15.85 -7.29
CA ASP A 381 40.29 -15.99 -6.60
C ASP A 381 40.11 -16.51 -5.16
N SER A 382 39.10 -16.02 -4.45
CA SER A 382 38.79 -16.53 -3.11
C SER A 382 38.31 -17.99 -3.14
N MET A 383 37.52 -18.40 -4.14
CA MET A 383 37.12 -19.80 -4.32
C MET A 383 38.31 -20.72 -4.51
N HIS A 384 39.32 -20.29 -5.28
CA HIS A 384 40.55 -21.07 -5.47
C HIS A 384 41.28 -21.29 -4.14
N THR A 385 41.37 -20.28 -3.29
CA THR A 385 41.97 -20.39 -1.94
C THR A 385 41.14 -21.26 -0.99
N LEU A 386 39.82 -21.35 -1.19
CA LEU A 386 38.88 -22.15 -0.40
C LEU A 386 38.72 -23.58 -0.93
N SER A 387 39.75 -24.15 -1.54
CA SER A 387 39.77 -25.53 -2.06
C SER A 387 38.78 -25.81 -3.19
N MET A 388 38.55 -24.84 -4.04
CA MET A 388 37.80 -24.96 -5.29
C MET A 388 38.66 -24.47 -6.47
N PRO A 389 39.78 -25.16 -6.81
CA PRO A 389 40.83 -24.67 -7.72
C PRO A 389 40.34 -24.48 -9.17
N HIS A 390 39.22 -25.09 -9.52
CA HIS A 390 38.59 -24.97 -10.85
C HIS A 390 37.29 -24.15 -10.83
N GLY A 391 36.99 -23.57 -9.67
CA GLY A 391 35.80 -22.76 -9.51
C GLY A 391 35.88 -21.50 -10.36
N GLN A 392 34.76 -21.14 -10.99
CA GLN A 392 34.57 -19.87 -11.69
C GLN A 392 33.25 -19.25 -11.25
N PHE A 393 33.27 -17.95 -11.03
CA PHE A 393 32.11 -17.18 -10.62
C PHE A 393 31.89 -16.04 -11.62
N THR A 394 30.66 -15.81 -12.01
CA THR A 394 30.26 -14.68 -12.88
C THR A 394 28.99 -14.04 -12.35
N ILE A 395 28.83 -12.77 -12.66
CA ILE A 395 27.63 -12.00 -12.36
C ILE A 395 27.07 -11.51 -13.69
N ASP A 396 25.94 -12.09 -14.09
CA ASP A 396 25.23 -11.66 -15.28
C ASP A 396 24.38 -10.44 -14.94
N VAL A 397 24.57 -9.35 -15.68
CA VAL A 397 23.81 -8.10 -15.56
C VAL A 397 23.14 -7.84 -16.90
N SER A 398 21.84 -8.06 -17.00
CA SER A 398 21.05 -7.85 -18.21
C SER A 398 20.08 -6.68 -18.04
N PHE A 399 20.10 -5.77 -19.01
CA PHE A 399 19.26 -4.56 -19.00
C PHE A 399 17.98 -4.79 -19.79
N ASP A 400 16.82 -4.46 -19.20
CA ASP A 400 15.51 -4.51 -19.84
C ASP A 400 14.77 -3.19 -19.67
N GLU A 401 14.71 -2.40 -20.75
CA GLU A 401 14.05 -1.08 -20.75
C GLU A 401 12.55 -1.16 -20.42
N HIS A 402 11.90 -2.29 -20.71
CA HIS A 402 10.47 -2.49 -20.44
C HIS A 402 10.18 -2.84 -18.98
N HIS A 403 11.23 -3.18 -18.22
CA HIS A 403 11.12 -3.55 -16.81
C HIS A 403 11.78 -2.53 -15.88
N LEU A 404 11.44 -1.25 -16.05
CA LEU A 404 11.96 -0.17 -15.21
C LEU A 404 11.32 -0.21 -13.82
N THR A 405 12.16 -0.20 -12.78
CA THR A 405 11.78 -0.23 -11.36
C THR A 405 12.46 0.90 -10.58
N ALA A 406 12.09 1.07 -9.32
CA ALA A 406 12.75 2.04 -8.43
C ALA A 406 14.25 1.78 -8.24
N ASP A 407 14.70 0.54 -8.49
CA ASP A 407 16.09 0.10 -8.36
C ASP A 407 16.81 0.00 -9.71
N GLY A 408 16.22 0.49 -10.79
CA GLY A 408 16.76 0.42 -12.15
C GLY A 408 16.02 -0.59 -13.04
N ALA A 409 16.67 -0.94 -14.15
CA ALA A 409 16.13 -1.82 -15.19
C ALA A 409 16.96 -3.11 -15.34
N ASP A 410 17.81 -3.44 -14.36
CA ASP A 410 18.70 -4.60 -14.44
C ASP A 410 18.10 -5.83 -13.78
N ARG A 411 18.28 -6.96 -14.47
CA ARG A 411 18.20 -8.29 -13.89
C ARG A 411 19.61 -8.79 -13.59
N ILE A 412 19.86 -9.17 -12.33
CA ILE A 412 21.16 -9.63 -11.86
C ILE A 412 21.05 -11.09 -11.46
N GLU A 413 21.98 -11.92 -11.95
CA GLU A 413 22.04 -13.34 -11.62
C GLU A 413 23.50 -13.75 -11.34
N PHE A 414 23.74 -14.33 -10.16
CA PHE A 414 25.02 -14.94 -9.79
C PHE A 414 25.09 -16.35 -10.35
N ARG A 415 26.15 -16.61 -11.13
CA ARG A 415 26.38 -17.89 -11.76
C ARG A 415 27.76 -18.45 -11.38
N VAL A 416 27.81 -19.75 -11.21
CA VAL A 416 29.01 -20.43 -10.73
C VAL A 416 29.15 -21.79 -11.37
N THR A 417 30.39 -22.23 -11.53
CA THR A 417 30.76 -23.62 -11.73
C THR A 417 31.90 -23.99 -10.77
N THR A 418 31.89 -25.19 -10.22
CA THR A 418 32.92 -25.70 -9.29
C THR A 418 33.79 -26.77 -9.90
N ASN A 419 33.35 -27.37 -11.03
CA ASN A 419 34.04 -28.49 -11.68
C ASN A 419 34.45 -28.17 -13.11
N PRO A 420 35.59 -28.65 -13.57
CA PRO A 420 36.05 -28.48 -14.94
C PRO A 420 35.06 -29.07 -15.94
N GLY A 421 34.80 -28.33 -17.03
CA GLY A 421 33.93 -28.81 -18.12
C GLY A 421 32.44 -28.72 -17.87
N GLN A 422 32.02 -28.25 -16.71
CA GLN A 422 30.60 -27.93 -16.44
C GLN A 422 30.29 -26.48 -16.84
N PRO A 423 29.09 -26.24 -17.41
CA PRO A 423 28.66 -24.87 -17.74
C PRO A 423 28.37 -24.07 -16.46
N LEU A 424 28.55 -22.75 -16.55
CA LEU A 424 28.13 -21.82 -15.50
C LEU A 424 26.62 -21.93 -15.28
N GLN A 425 26.19 -22.18 -14.07
CA GLN A 425 24.79 -22.33 -13.68
C GLN A 425 24.46 -21.32 -12.59
N SER A 426 23.16 -20.98 -12.45
CA SER A 426 22.67 -20.19 -11.34
C SER A 426 23.16 -20.76 -10.00
N ILE A 427 23.60 -19.89 -9.09
CA ILE A 427 24.04 -20.29 -7.74
C ILE A 427 22.98 -21.13 -7.00
N ALA A 428 21.70 -20.95 -7.33
CA ALA A 428 20.58 -21.73 -6.81
C ALA A 428 20.63 -23.21 -7.19
N LYS A 429 21.39 -23.59 -8.21
CA LYS A 429 21.54 -24.96 -8.73
C LYS A 429 22.81 -25.66 -8.23
N VAL A 430 23.59 -25.04 -7.36
CA VAL A 430 24.78 -25.65 -6.76
C VAL A 430 24.35 -26.84 -5.91
N ALA A 431 24.84 -28.03 -6.24
CA ALA A 431 24.38 -29.28 -5.64
C ALA A 431 24.94 -29.56 -4.23
N SER A 432 26.11 -28.96 -3.87
CA SER A 432 26.80 -29.22 -2.60
C SER A 432 26.57 -28.06 -1.61
N GLY A 433 25.95 -28.36 -0.47
CA GLY A 433 25.78 -27.39 0.62
C GLY A 433 27.11 -26.82 1.13
N GLY A 434 28.18 -27.63 1.19
CA GLY A 434 29.52 -27.19 1.58
C GLY A 434 30.17 -26.25 0.56
N GLU A 435 29.99 -26.48 -0.74
CA GLU A 435 30.44 -25.55 -1.79
C GLU A 435 29.71 -24.22 -1.72
N LEU A 436 28.38 -24.26 -1.59
CA LEU A 436 27.55 -23.07 -1.45
C LEU A 436 27.94 -22.24 -0.21
N SER A 437 28.23 -22.89 0.93
CA SER A 437 28.67 -22.22 2.15
C SER A 437 30.02 -21.52 1.95
N ARG A 438 31.01 -22.16 1.26
CA ARG A 438 32.32 -21.55 0.95
C ARG A 438 32.18 -20.37 -0.02
N ILE A 439 31.36 -20.49 -1.05
CA ILE A 439 31.05 -19.38 -1.98
C ILE A 439 30.39 -18.23 -1.23
N ALA A 440 29.41 -18.54 -0.38
CA ALA A 440 28.75 -17.55 0.45
C ALA A 440 29.73 -16.79 1.34
N LEU A 441 30.63 -17.51 1.99
CA LEU A 441 31.67 -16.90 2.82
C LEU A 441 32.61 -16.02 1.99
N ALA A 442 33.06 -16.48 0.80
CA ALA A 442 33.89 -15.67 -0.10
C ALA A 442 33.21 -14.35 -0.46
N ILE A 443 31.92 -14.40 -0.87
CA ILE A 443 31.13 -13.23 -1.20
C ILE A 443 31.06 -12.28 0.01
N GLN A 444 30.72 -12.81 1.19
CA GLN A 444 30.54 -12.02 2.42
C GLN A 444 31.83 -11.32 2.84
N VAL A 445 32.96 -12.03 2.85
CA VAL A 445 34.26 -11.46 3.21
C VAL A 445 34.68 -10.36 2.23
N ILE A 446 34.48 -10.56 0.93
CA ILE A 446 34.88 -9.59 -0.10
C ILE A 446 33.98 -8.36 -0.05
N THR A 447 32.67 -8.55 0.05
CA THR A 447 31.70 -7.42 0.12
C THR A 447 31.88 -6.63 1.42
N ALA A 448 32.13 -7.31 2.54
CA ALA A 448 32.32 -6.67 3.83
C ALA A 448 33.54 -5.73 3.87
N ARG A 449 34.62 -6.03 3.11
CA ARG A 449 35.79 -5.14 3.01
C ARG A 449 35.48 -3.79 2.37
N LYS A 450 34.48 -3.71 1.50
CA LYS A 450 34.09 -2.48 0.81
C LYS A 450 32.89 -1.78 1.47
N MET A 451 32.06 -2.54 2.19
CA MET A 451 30.92 -2.00 2.92
C MET A 451 31.40 -1.42 4.25
N GLU A 452 31.03 -0.19 4.56
CA GLU A 452 31.38 0.52 5.81
C GLU A 452 30.63 -0.05 7.04
N THR A 453 30.38 -1.36 7.09
CA THR A 453 29.70 -1.98 8.23
C THR A 453 30.72 -2.24 9.33
N PRO A 454 30.55 -1.65 10.54
CA PRO A 454 31.59 -1.66 11.56
C PRO A 454 31.75 -2.99 12.30
N ALA A 455 30.74 -3.86 12.25
CA ALA A 455 30.75 -5.15 12.92
C ALA A 455 30.08 -6.24 12.08
N LEU A 456 30.66 -7.43 12.07
CA LEU A 456 30.18 -8.60 11.34
C LEU A 456 30.15 -9.80 12.27
N ILE A 457 29.06 -10.55 12.21
CA ILE A 457 28.93 -11.82 12.93
C ILE A 457 28.82 -12.94 11.92
N PHE A 458 29.65 -13.95 12.07
CA PHE A 458 29.60 -15.17 11.31
C PHE A 458 29.22 -16.34 12.24
N ASP A 459 28.04 -16.89 12.03
CA ASP A 459 27.56 -18.06 12.74
C ASP A 459 27.74 -19.30 11.86
N GLU A 460 28.34 -20.36 12.44
CA GLU A 460 28.55 -21.63 11.76
C GLU A 460 29.34 -21.52 10.43
N VAL A 461 30.38 -20.69 10.39
CA VAL A 461 31.24 -20.53 9.20
C VAL A 461 31.94 -21.81 8.77
N ASP A 462 31.99 -22.78 9.66
CA ASP A 462 32.70 -24.05 9.55
C ASP A 462 31.82 -25.19 9.02
N VAL A 463 30.59 -24.95 8.67
CA VAL A 463 29.73 -25.94 8.03
C VAL A 463 30.27 -26.32 6.65
N GLY A 464 30.64 -27.61 6.51
CA GLY A 464 31.17 -28.16 5.25
C GLY A 464 32.61 -27.83 4.94
N ILE A 465 33.37 -27.32 5.93
CA ILE A 465 34.84 -27.11 5.81
C ILE A 465 35.59 -27.94 6.85
N SER A 466 36.84 -28.32 6.53
CA SER A 466 37.69 -29.06 7.44
C SER A 466 39.17 -28.89 7.06
N GLY A 467 40.08 -29.23 7.97
CA GLY A 467 41.48 -29.30 7.74
C GLY A 467 42.12 -28.01 7.17
N PRO A 468 42.80 -28.08 6.03
CA PRO A 468 43.49 -26.92 5.44
C PRO A 468 42.56 -25.76 5.09
N THR A 469 41.34 -26.04 4.63
CA THR A 469 40.36 -25.03 4.29
C THR A 469 39.92 -24.20 5.50
N ALA A 470 39.78 -24.84 6.66
CA ALA A 470 39.45 -24.16 7.92
C ALA A 470 40.54 -23.17 8.34
N ALA A 471 41.83 -23.52 8.14
CA ALA A 471 42.92 -22.61 8.40
C ALA A 471 42.92 -21.37 7.49
N VAL A 472 42.57 -21.56 6.21
CA VAL A 472 42.41 -20.44 5.25
C VAL A 472 41.26 -19.52 5.67
N VAL A 473 40.10 -20.08 6.02
CA VAL A 473 38.95 -19.32 6.52
C VAL A 473 39.33 -18.52 7.77
N GLY A 474 39.99 -19.14 8.75
CA GLY A 474 40.46 -18.46 9.94
C GLY A 474 41.37 -17.25 9.64
N LYS A 475 42.31 -17.40 8.70
CA LYS A 475 43.20 -16.31 8.27
C LYS A 475 42.43 -15.19 7.55
N LEU A 476 41.46 -15.52 6.68
CA LEU A 476 40.62 -14.52 6.01
C LEU A 476 39.78 -13.70 7.01
N LEU A 477 39.16 -14.36 7.99
CA LEU A 477 38.40 -13.69 9.05
C LEU A 477 39.31 -12.84 9.95
N ARG A 478 40.51 -13.29 10.25
CA ARG A 478 41.51 -12.53 11.01
C ARG A 478 41.91 -11.26 10.25
N GLN A 479 42.23 -11.36 8.96
CA GLN A 479 42.56 -10.20 8.12
C GLN A 479 41.40 -9.20 8.05
N LEU A 480 40.16 -9.69 7.92
CA LEU A 480 38.98 -8.85 7.96
C LEU A 480 38.84 -8.15 9.32
N GLY A 481 39.23 -8.84 10.40
CA GLY A 481 39.26 -8.32 11.77
C GLY A 481 40.24 -7.17 12.00
N GLU A 482 41.20 -6.93 11.12
CA GLU A 482 42.16 -5.80 11.24
C GLU A 482 41.44 -4.44 10.96
N SER A 483 40.44 -4.42 10.12
CA SER A 483 39.70 -3.22 9.73
C SER A 483 38.25 -3.16 10.27
N THR A 484 37.67 -4.32 10.55
CA THR A 484 36.27 -4.47 10.93
C THR A 484 36.16 -5.38 12.15
N GLN A 485 35.26 -5.09 13.09
CA GLN A 485 35.00 -6.00 14.21
C GLN A 485 34.32 -7.28 13.67
N VAL A 486 34.97 -8.44 13.90
CA VAL A 486 34.48 -9.74 13.44
C VAL A 486 34.18 -10.63 14.65
N MET A 487 33.02 -11.21 14.73
CA MET A 487 32.67 -12.27 15.68
C MET A 487 32.40 -13.55 14.91
N CYS A 488 33.00 -14.65 15.34
CA CYS A 488 32.89 -15.92 14.64
C CYS A 488 32.58 -17.05 15.63
N VAL A 489 31.40 -17.68 15.45
CA VAL A 489 31.06 -18.92 16.20
C VAL A 489 31.61 -20.11 15.42
N THR A 490 32.41 -20.93 16.08
CA THR A 490 33.06 -22.06 15.43
C THR A 490 33.31 -23.23 16.40
N HIS A 491 33.36 -24.42 15.86
CA HIS A 491 33.83 -25.62 16.59
C HIS A 491 35.20 -26.09 16.07
N LEU A 492 35.76 -25.44 15.05
CA LEU A 492 37.06 -25.81 14.46
C LEU A 492 38.20 -25.08 15.13
N PRO A 493 39.20 -25.81 15.68
CA PRO A 493 40.36 -25.23 16.36
C PRO A 493 41.20 -24.35 15.42
N GLN A 494 41.25 -24.68 14.11
CA GLN A 494 41.98 -23.92 13.09
C GLN A 494 41.40 -22.49 12.92
N VAL A 495 40.09 -22.34 12.99
CA VAL A 495 39.40 -21.02 12.92
C VAL A 495 39.55 -20.28 14.24
N ALA A 496 39.27 -20.95 15.38
CA ALA A 496 39.36 -20.39 16.71
C ALA A 496 40.77 -19.89 17.07
N GLY A 497 41.79 -20.61 16.61
CA GLY A 497 43.22 -20.25 16.79
C GLY A 497 43.58 -18.90 16.16
N CYS A 498 42.93 -18.51 15.06
CA CYS A 498 43.15 -17.25 14.36
C CYS A 498 42.55 -16.03 15.05
N GLY A 499 41.61 -16.17 16.00
CA GLY A 499 40.95 -15.03 16.67
C GLY A 499 41.95 -14.18 17.46
N HIS A 500 41.74 -12.86 17.50
CA HIS A 500 42.44 -11.94 18.40
C HIS A 500 41.97 -12.14 19.85
N HIS A 501 40.68 -12.36 20.03
CA HIS A 501 40.00 -12.66 21.29
C HIS A 501 39.28 -14.00 21.19
N HIS A 502 39.10 -14.66 22.35
CA HIS A 502 38.44 -15.96 22.37
C HIS A 502 37.54 -16.06 23.61
N PHE A 503 36.29 -16.42 23.39
CA PHE A 503 35.31 -16.73 24.42
C PHE A 503 34.94 -18.20 24.38
N VAL A 504 34.73 -18.80 25.55
CA VAL A 504 34.18 -20.15 25.67
C VAL A 504 32.79 -20.07 26.26
N VAL A 505 31.87 -20.82 25.67
CA VAL A 505 30.51 -21.01 26.18
C VAL A 505 30.43 -22.36 26.84
N SER A 506 30.05 -22.38 28.12
CA SER A 506 29.84 -23.58 28.93
C SER A 506 28.42 -23.63 29.48
N LYS A 507 27.95 -24.86 29.74
CA LYS A 507 26.73 -25.12 30.48
C LYS A 507 27.04 -25.68 31.85
N GLU A 508 26.42 -25.13 32.85
CA GLU A 508 26.40 -25.69 34.21
C GLU A 508 25.00 -26.10 34.56
N THR A 509 24.82 -27.35 35.02
CA THR A 509 23.52 -27.91 35.39
C THR A 509 23.61 -28.32 36.85
N ASP A 510 22.74 -27.76 37.71
CA ASP A 510 22.66 -28.10 39.12
C ASP A 510 21.66 -29.23 39.41
N GLY A 511 21.14 -29.92 38.39
CA GLY A 511 20.18 -31.02 38.45
C GLY A 511 18.74 -30.57 38.21
N GLU A 512 18.35 -29.32 38.46
CA GLU A 512 17.00 -28.76 38.20
C GLU A 512 17.00 -27.71 37.11
N MET A 513 18.09 -26.91 37.01
CA MET A 513 18.19 -25.81 36.04
C MET A 513 19.54 -25.87 35.33
N THR A 514 19.52 -25.43 34.07
CA THR A 514 20.75 -25.25 33.27
C THR A 514 21.00 -23.76 33.08
N GLU A 515 22.22 -23.34 33.34
CA GLU A 515 22.69 -21.99 33.11
C GLU A 515 23.83 -22.01 32.07
N THR A 516 23.81 -21.02 31.19
CA THR A 516 24.86 -20.79 30.20
C THR A 516 25.76 -19.66 30.66
N HIS A 517 27.05 -19.92 30.65
CA HIS A 517 28.08 -18.94 30.94
C HIS A 517 28.96 -18.73 29.71
N MET A 518 29.39 -17.48 29.51
CA MET A 518 30.32 -17.11 28.45
C MET A 518 31.49 -16.32 29.08
N GLN A 519 32.70 -16.85 28.93
CA GLN A 519 33.87 -16.31 29.60
C GLN A 519 35.01 -16.01 28.60
N PRO A 520 35.70 -14.86 28.74
CA PRO A 520 36.90 -14.59 27.95
C PRO A 520 38.02 -15.50 28.40
N LEU A 521 38.79 -16.00 27.44
CA LEU A 521 39.91 -16.86 27.69
C LEU A 521 41.23 -16.07 27.68
N ASP A 522 42.02 -16.23 28.73
CA ASP A 522 43.42 -15.81 28.73
C ASP A 522 44.30 -16.75 27.84
N LYS A 523 45.54 -16.40 27.64
CA LYS A 523 46.47 -17.17 26.78
C LYS A 523 46.57 -18.64 27.16
N ARG A 524 46.54 -18.98 28.48
CA ARG A 524 46.65 -20.34 28.99
C ARG A 524 45.36 -21.11 28.81
N ALA A 525 44.23 -20.53 29.17
CA ALA A 525 42.90 -21.13 29.00
C ALA A 525 42.58 -21.34 27.51
N ARG A 526 42.98 -20.39 26.64
CA ARG A 526 42.83 -20.49 25.19
C ARG A 526 43.61 -21.70 24.62
N LEU A 527 44.83 -21.93 25.08
CA LEU A 527 45.63 -23.10 24.68
C LEU A 527 44.95 -24.41 25.10
N GLN A 528 44.39 -24.45 26.30
CA GLN A 528 43.67 -25.64 26.80
C GLN A 528 42.37 -25.90 25.99
N GLU A 529 41.59 -24.86 25.72
CA GLU A 529 40.38 -24.98 24.91
C GLU A 529 40.69 -25.46 23.48
N LEU A 530 41.69 -24.91 22.82
CA LEU A 530 42.12 -25.39 21.50
C LEU A 530 42.60 -26.86 21.55
N ALA A 531 43.32 -27.26 22.58
CA ALA A 531 43.73 -28.65 22.77
C ALA A 531 42.50 -29.57 23.01
N ARG A 532 41.49 -29.11 23.74
CA ARG A 532 40.21 -29.80 23.91
C ARG A 532 39.47 -29.97 22.58
N LEU A 533 39.40 -28.93 21.75
CA LEU A 533 38.82 -28.98 20.41
C LEU A 533 39.54 -29.94 19.45
N LEU A 534 40.85 -30.10 19.62
CA LEU A 534 41.69 -31.03 18.83
C LEU A 534 41.59 -32.49 19.27
N GLY A 535 41.55 -32.74 20.57
CA GLY A 535 41.69 -34.07 21.16
C GLY A 535 40.42 -34.63 21.81
N GLY A 536 39.33 -33.86 21.89
CA GLY A 536 38.15 -34.23 22.64
C GLY A 536 38.33 -34.12 24.17
N SER A 537 37.81 -35.06 24.94
CA SER A 537 37.81 -35.01 26.42
C SER A 537 39.19 -35.18 27.04
N GLU A 538 40.15 -35.79 26.33
CA GLU A 538 41.50 -36.02 26.84
C GLU A 538 42.53 -35.08 26.19
N VAL A 539 43.06 -34.16 26.99
CA VAL A 539 44.11 -33.23 26.58
C VAL A 539 45.49 -33.92 26.75
N THR A 540 46.08 -34.31 25.62
CA THR A 540 47.40 -34.96 25.58
C THR A 540 48.53 -33.94 25.36
N ARG A 541 49.82 -34.36 25.58
CA ARG A 541 50.98 -33.52 25.25
C ARG A 541 51.01 -33.14 23.75
N ASN A 542 50.61 -34.06 22.87
CA ASN A 542 50.56 -33.81 21.42
C ASN A 542 49.49 -32.80 21.03
N THR A 543 48.28 -32.91 21.63
CA THR A 543 47.20 -31.93 21.36
C THR A 543 47.56 -30.53 21.85
N LEU A 544 48.29 -30.42 22.97
CA LEU A 544 48.81 -29.13 23.46
C LEU A 544 49.90 -28.55 22.54
N ALA A 545 50.80 -29.39 21.99
CA ALA A 545 51.81 -28.95 21.03
C ALA A 545 51.14 -28.41 19.75
N ASN A 546 50.18 -29.16 19.18
CA ASN A 546 49.43 -28.73 17.99
C ASN A 546 48.61 -27.47 18.26
N ALA A 547 47.96 -27.33 19.42
CA ALA A 547 47.24 -26.13 19.82
C ALA A 547 48.19 -24.90 19.91
N LYS A 548 49.41 -25.10 20.37
CA LYS A 548 50.41 -24.03 20.42
C LYS A 548 50.84 -23.56 19.03
N GLU A 549 50.97 -24.49 18.07
CA GLU A 549 51.24 -24.15 16.66
C GLU A 549 50.11 -23.35 16.04
N LEU A 550 48.82 -23.73 16.30
CA LEU A 550 47.67 -22.98 15.82
C LEU A 550 47.56 -21.54 16.38
N LEU A 551 48.10 -21.30 17.60
CA LEU A 551 48.14 -19.97 18.19
C LEU A 551 49.30 -19.13 17.66
N ALA A 552 50.33 -19.75 17.12
CA ALA A 552 51.52 -19.09 16.59
C ALA A 552 51.41 -18.78 15.08
N ALA A 553 50.50 -19.44 14.37
CA ALA A 553 50.25 -19.28 12.93
C ALA A 553 49.29 -18.12 12.61
#